data_37fe726cceea55aa66fbbb1799880a25
#
_entry.id   37fe726cceea55aa66fbbb1799880a25
#
_cell.length_a   1.000
_cell.length_b   1.000
_cell.length_c   1.000
_cell.angle_alpha   90.00
_cell.angle_beta   90.00
_cell.angle_gamma   90.00
#
_symmetry.space_group_name_H-M   'P 1'
#
loop_
_entity.id
_entity.type
_entity.pdbx_description
1 polymer ?
#
loop_
_entity_poly.entity_id
_entity_poly.type
_entity_poly.pdbx_seq_one_letter_code
_entity_poly.pdbx_strand_id
1 'polypeptide(L)'
;SIGVQSFDDSILKLTDRYDKFGSGAQIYERLGEALELFPTTNVDMMFGFRGQSLEMLQRDMDLLVKLNPRQITTYPLMVTSQTRKSVKGTIAAPGNELAEQYRIIMNTLGGNYRQLTSWTFGRTHDEGFDEYVVDHDEYLGVGSGAFSFLGSNLYVNTFSLRRYGERIAKGQTGVERQRYFNKHAVLQYRLMLGIFSARLSRR
;
A
#
# COMPACT_ATOMS: atom_id res chain seq x y z
N SER A 1 9.10 -5.67 -3.43
CA SER A 1 7.72 -5.79 -2.93
C SER A 1 6.94 -6.81 -3.75
N ILE A 2 6.14 -7.63 -3.10
CA ILE A 2 5.33 -8.68 -3.72
C ILE A 2 3.86 -8.46 -3.33
N GLY A 3 3.02 -8.16 -4.33
CA GLY A 3 1.59 -7.95 -4.13
C GLY A 3 0.83 -9.27 -4.06
N VAL A 4 0.55 -9.77 -2.87
CA VAL A 4 -0.25 -10.98 -2.61
C VAL A 4 -1.73 -10.66 -2.53
N GLN A 5 -2.09 -9.64 -1.81
CA GLN A 5 -3.42 -9.10 -1.52
C GLN A 5 -4.23 -9.95 -0.52
N SER A 6 -4.36 -11.26 -0.71
CA SER A 6 -4.99 -12.23 0.17
C SER A 6 -4.52 -13.65 -0.20
N PHE A 7 -4.62 -14.59 0.73
CA PHE A 7 -4.48 -16.03 0.47
C PHE A 7 -5.84 -16.73 0.36
N ASP A 8 -6.94 -16.00 0.54
CA ASP A 8 -8.28 -16.56 0.38
C ASP A 8 -8.69 -16.64 -1.09
N ASP A 9 -9.03 -17.84 -1.56
CA ASP A 9 -9.37 -18.09 -2.96
C ASP A 9 -10.59 -17.30 -3.45
N SER A 10 -11.54 -16.99 -2.57
CA SER A 10 -12.72 -16.19 -2.94
C SER A 10 -12.35 -14.73 -3.19
N ILE A 11 -11.46 -14.16 -2.38
CA ILE A 11 -10.90 -12.81 -2.58
C ILE A 11 -10.01 -12.76 -3.82
N LEU A 12 -9.19 -13.80 -4.05
CA LEU A 12 -8.36 -13.88 -5.26
C LEU A 12 -9.21 -13.94 -6.53
N LYS A 13 -10.33 -14.68 -6.52
CA LYS A 13 -11.29 -14.72 -7.63
C LYS A 13 -11.99 -13.37 -7.81
N LEU A 14 -12.42 -12.74 -6.72
CA LEU A 14 -13.07 -11.43 -6.75
C LEU A 14 -12.17 -10.34 -7.36
N THR A 15 -10.84 -10.48 -7.22
CA THR A 15 -9.85 -9.51 -7.69
C THR A 15 -9.16 -9.93 -9.00
N ASP A 16 -9.69 -10.90 -9.73
CA ASP A 16 -9.15 -11.45 -11.00
C ASP A 16 -7.67 -11.92 -10.87
N ARG A 17 -7.28 -12.41 -9.69
CA ARG A 17 -5.92 -12.86 -9.41
C ARG A 17 -5.76 -14.36 -9.42
N TYR A 18 -6.82 -15.11 -9.10
CA TYR A 18 -6.80 -16.56 -8.98
C TYR A 18 -6.29 -17.25 -10.25
N ASP A 19 -6.85 -16.89 -11.41
CA ASP A 19 -6.48 -17.50 -12.70
C ASP A 19 -5.06 -17.13 -13.16
N LYS A 20 -4.56 -15.97 -12.71
CA LYS A 20 -3.23 -15.47 -13.10
C LYS A 20 -2.12 -16.02 -12.21
N PHE A 21 -2.38 -16.15 -10.92
CA PHE A 21 -1.33 -16.40 -9.92
C PHE A 21 -1.54 -17.69 -9.14
N GLY A 22 -2.66 -18.37 -9.34
CA GLY A 22 -3.02 -19.61 -8.67
C GLY A 22 -3.83 -19.41 -7.38
N SER A 23 -4.03 -20.51 -6.67
CA SER A 23 -4.70 -20.52 -5.36
C SER A 23 -3.87 -19.85 -4.28
N GLY A 24 -4.51 -19.50 -3.16
CA GLY A 24 -3.83 -18.97 -2.00
C GLY A 24 -2.73 -19.89 -1.48
N ALA A 25 -2.93 -21.20 -1.52
CA ALA A 25 -1.90 -22.18 -1.15
C ALA A 25 -0.68 -22.12 -2.08
N GLN A 26 -0.89 -22.04 -3.39
CA GLN A 26 0.20 -21.91 -4.36
C GLN A 26 0.95 -20.59 -4.23
N ILE A 27 0.22 -19.50 -3.95
CA ILE A 27 0.84 -18.19 -3.70
C ILE A 27 1.69 -18.25 -2.42
N TYR A 28 1.20 -18.91 -1.36
CA TYR A 28 1.92 -19.09 -0.11
C TYR A 28 3.25 -19.84 -0.30
N GLU A 29 3.24 -20.96 -1.01
CA GLU A 29 4.43 -21.74 -1.33
C GLU A 29 5.48 -20.93 -2.11
N ARG A 30 5.06 -20.28 -3.20
CA ARG A 30 5.95 -19.44 -4.02
C ARG A 30 6.48 -18.23 -3.25
N LEU A 31 5.69 -17.69 -2.35
CA LEU A 31 6.13 -16.60 -1.48
C LEU A 31 7.21 -17.09 -0.52
N GLY A 32 7.07 -18.30 0.05
CA GLY A 32 8.11 -18.95 0.87
C GLY A 32 9.43 -19.05 0.13
N GLU A 33 9.42 -19.59 -1.09
CA GLU A 33 10.61 -19.68 -1.95
C GLU A 33 11.23 -18.30 -2.24
N ALA A 34 10.38 -17.30 -2.54
CA ALA A 34 10.86 -15.95 -2.80
C ALA A 34 11.51 -15.29 -1.58
N LEU A 35 11.01 -15.56 -0.38
CA LEU A 35 11.58 -15.02 0.86
C LEU A 35 12.97 -15.60 1.17
N GLU A 36 13.24 -16.83 0.77
CA GLU A 36 14.59 -17.44 0.87
C GLU A 36 15.59 -16.79 -0.09
N LEU A 37 15.13 -16.43 -1.30
CA LEU A 37 15.99 -15.84 -2.34
C LEU A 37 16.25 -14.35 -2.11
N PHE A 38 15.28 -13.63 -1.52
CA PHE A 38 15.34 -12.18 -1.36
C PHE A 38 15.19 -11.79 0.12
N PRO A 39 16.30 -11.54 0.82
CA PRO A 39 16.29 -11.26 2.27
C PRO A 39 15.55 -9.95 2.62
N THR A 40 15.36 -9.04 1.66
CA THR A 40 14.64 -7.79 1.84
C THR A 40 13.32 -7.80 1.06
N THR A 41 12.33 -8.55 1.54
CA THR A 41 11.02 -8.62 0.86
C THR A 41 9.95 -7.94 1.68
N ASN A 42 9.19 -7.05 1.00
CA ASN A 42 7.91 -6.53 1.48
C ASN A 42 6.77 -7.30 0.84
N VAL A 43 5.78 -7.68 1.64
CA VAL A 43 4.56 -8.35 1.18
C VAL A 43 3.39 -7.39 1.29
N ASP A 44 2.71 -7.12 0.17
CA ASP A 44 1.54 -6.25 0.14
C ASP A 44 0.26 -7.08 0.26
N MET A 45 -0.54 -6.75 1.26
CA MET A 45 -1.85 -7.32 1.53
C MET A 45 -2.93 -6.27 1.44
N MET A 46 -4.15 -6.69 1.18
CA MET A 46 -5.30 -5.79 1.17
C MET A 46 -6.40 -6.31 2.10
N PHE A 47 -7.11 -5.39 2.73
CA PHE A 47 -8.28 -5.66 3.55
C PHE A 47 -9.43 -4.70 3.21
N GLY A 48 -10.62 -4.96 3.74
CA GLY A 48 -11.77 -4.10 3.48
C GLY A 48 -12.56 -4.48 2.23
N PHE A 49 -12.44 -5.72 1.75
CA PHE A 49 -13.35 -6.22 0.72
C PHE A 49 -14.72 -6.52 1.34
N ARG A 50 -15.78 -6.12 0.66
CA ARG A 50 -17.13 -6.50 1.06
C ARG A 50 -17.28 -8.02 1.03
N GLY A 51 -17.68 -8.61 2.15
CA GLY A 51 -17.79 -10.07 2.32
C GLY A 51 -16.50 -10.75 2.77
N GLN A 52 -15.41 -10.01 2.98
CA GLN A 52 -14.23 -10.53 3.68
C GLN A 52 -14.54 -10.65 5.17
N SER A 53 -14.68 -11.87 5.68
CA SER A 53 -14.94 -12.07 7.09
C SER A 53 -13.70 -11.80 7.95
N LEU A 54 -13.90 -11.60 9.26
CA LEU A 54 -12.79 -11.42 10.20
C LEU A 54 -11.90 -12.67 10.27
N GLU A 55 -12.50 -13.86 10.15
CA GLU A 55 -11.79 -15.14 10.14
C GLU A 55 -10.95 -15.34 8.88
N MET A 56 -11.41 -14.85 7.71
CA MET A 56 -10.62 -14.86 6.47
C MET A 56 -9.38 -13.99 6.62
N LEU A 57 -9.55 -12.77 7.15
CA LEU A 57 -8.44 -11.86 7.38
C LEU A 57 -7.49 -12.37 8.46
N GLN A 58 -8.01 -12.97 9.55
CA GLN A 58 -7.18 -13.57 10.60
C GLN A 58 -6.28 -14.66 10.02
N ARG A 59 -6.83 -15.55 9.19
CA ARG A 59 -6.05 -16.61 8.51
C ARG A 59 -4.97 -16.03 7.60
N ASP A 60 -5.27 -14.98 6.85
CA ASP A 60 -4.27 -14.29 6.02
C ASP A 60 -3.12 -13.75 6.87
N MET A 61 -3.43 -13.11 8.00
CA MET A 61 -2.41 -12.57 8.91
C MET A 61 -1.60 -13.67 9.59
N ASP A 62 -2.23 -14.77 10.02
CA ASP A 62 -1.54 -15.92 10.63
C ASP A 62 -0.55 -16.56 9.66
N LEU A 63 -0.93 -16.70 8.38
CA LEU A 63 -0.04 -17.19 7.32
C LEU A 63 1.15 -16.25 7.10
N LEU A 64 0.95 -14.95 7.13
CA LEU A 64 2.03 -13.97 7.03
C LEU A 64 2.99 -14.04 8.22
N VAL A 65 2.48 -14.10 9.44
CA VAL A 65 3.30 -14.25 10.64
C VAL A 65 4.15 -15.52 10.55
N LYS A 66 3.57 -16.62 10.04
CA LYS A 66 4.28 -17.89 9.84
C LYS A 66 5.36 -17.83 8.77
N LEU A 67 5.12 -17.12 7.66
CA LEU A 67 6.11 -16.85 6.61
C LEU A 67 7.21 -15.89 7.07
N ASN A 68 6.87 -15.01 8.01
CA ASN A 68 7.79 -14.06 8.61
C ASN A 68 8.58 -13.20 7.59
N PRO A 69 7.94 -12.52 6.63
CA PRO A 69 8.63 -11.60 5.73
C PRO A 69 9.25 -10.43 6.51
N ARG A 70 10.25 -9.75 5.93
CA ARG A 70 10.91 -8.63 6.59
C ARG A 70 9.96 -7.45 6.82
N GLN A 71 9.06 -7.20 5.86
CA GLN A 71 8.08 -6.13 5.94
C GLN A 71 6.73 -6.59 5.39
N ILE A 72 5.67 -6.10 5.97
CA ILE A 72 4.29 -6.31 5.53
C ILE A 72 3.65 -4.94 5.37
N THR A 73 3.00 -4.71 4.23
CA THR A 73 2.18 -3.52 4.02
C THR A 73 0.72 -3.94 3.83
N THR A 74 -0.17 -3.40 4.64
CA THR A 74 -1.61 -3.73 4.61
C THR A 74 -2.40 -2.52 4.12
N TYR A 75 -2.98 -2.60 2.95
CA TYR A 75 -3.75 -1.50 2.36
C TYR A 75 -5.25 -1.71 2.56
N PRO A 76 -5.98 -0.71 3.10
CA PRO A 76 -7.43 -0.76 3.00
C PRO A 76 -7.87 -0.64 1.53
N LEU A 77 -8.91 -1.36 1.15
CA LEU A 77 -9.46 -1.26 -0.19
C LEU A 77 -10.00 0.15 -0.45
N MET A 78 -9.32 0.90 -1.29
CA MET A 78 -9.75 2.23 -1.73
C MET A 78 -10.47 2.14 -3.07
N VAL A 79 -11.79 2.36 -3.07
CA VAL A 79 -12.62 2.28 -4.27
C VAL A 79 -12.78 3.66 -4.88
N THR A 80 -12.15 3.87 -6.03
CA THR A 80 -12.30 5.09 -6.85
C THR A 80 -13.22 4.82 -8.04
N SER A 81 -13.64 5.87 -8.75
CA SER A 81 -14.40 5.71 -10.01
C SER A 81 -13.62 4.93 -11.08
N GLN A 82 -12.29 4.95 -11.03
CA GLN A 82 -11.42 4.22 -11.95
C GLN A 82 -11.28 2.75 -11.55
N THR A 83 -11.08 2.45 -10.25
CA THR A 83 -11.00 1.06 -9.76
C THR A 83 -12.33 0.33 -9.92
N ARG A 84 -13.48 1.01 -9.79
CA ARG A 84 -14.80 0.43 -10.07
C ARG A 84 -14.97 -0.03 -11.52
N LYS A 85 -14.28 0.60 -12.47
CA LYS A 85 -14.34 0.24 -13.89
C LYS A 85 -13.44 -0.95 -14.21
N SER A 86 -12.32 -1.11 -13.49
CA SER A 86 -11.33 -2.15 -13.74
C SER A 86 -11.66 -3.47 -13.03
N VAL A 87 -12.33 -3.43 -11.87
CA VAL A 87 -12.70 -4.62 -11.10
C VAL A 87 -14.21 -4.57 -10.83
N LYS A 88 -14.97 -5.20 -11.72
CA LYS A 88 -16.44 -5.30 -11.59
C LYS A 88 -16.80 -6.05 -10.31
N GLY A 89 -17.64 -5.44 -9.47
CA GLY A 89 -18.14 -6.08 -8.24
C GLY A 89 -17.31 -5.84 -6.99
N THR A 90 -16.11 -5.25 -7.08
CA THR A 90 -15.32 -4.92 -5.89
C THR A 90 -15.94 -3.73 -5.16
N ILE A 91 -16.43 -3.96 -3.95
CA ILE A 91 -17.03 -2.96 -3.08
C ILE A 91 -16.27 -2.97 -1.76
N ALA A 92 -15.95 -1.78 -1.25
CA ALA A 92 -15.33 -1.65 0.06
C ALA A 92 -16.31 -2.01 1.19
N ALA A 93 -15.77 -2.56 2.27
CA ALA A 93 -16.49 -2.79 3.51
C ALA A 93 -16.90 -1.46 4.17
N PRO A 94 -17.99 -1.43 4.95
CA PRO A 94 -18.36 -0.28 5.78
C PRO A 94 -17.25 0.11 6.77
N GLY A 95 -17.21 1.38 7.19
CA GLY A 95 -16.14 1.89 8.05
C GLY A 95 -16.01 1.21 9.42
N ASN A 96 -17.12 0.72 10.02
CA ASN A 96 -17.10 -0.05 11.25
C ASN A 96 -16.41 -1.42 11.07
N GLU A 97 -16.69 -2.11 9.96
CA GLU A 97 -16.03 -3.37 9.61
C GLU A 97 -14.54 -3.17 9.35
N LEU A 98 -14.17 -2.08 8.64
CA LEU A 98 -12.77 -1.71 8.42
C LEU A 98 -12.01 -1.51 9.73
N ALA A 99 -12.63 -0.88 10.74
CA ALA A 99 -12.01 -0.67 12.03
C ALA A 99 -11.78 -2.01 12.80
N GLU A 100 -12.70 -2.95 12.68
CA GLU A 100 -12.55 -4.29 13.27
C GLU A 100 -11.46 -5.10 12.56
N GLN A 101 -11.45 -5.09 11.23
CA GLN A 101 -10.42 -5.72 10.44
C GLN A 101 -9.03 -5.15 10.74
N TYR A 102 -8.92 -3.83 10.89
CA TYR A 102 -7.65 -3.20 11.26
C TYR A 102 -7.18 -3.59 12.67
N ARG A 103 -8.10 -3.78 13.64
CA ARG A 103 -7.73 -4.30 14.97
C ARG A 103 -7.14 -5.71 14.89
N ILE A 104 -7.68 -6.59 14.03
CA ILE A 104 -7.12 -7.92 13.80
C ILE A 104 -5.68 -7.81 13.30
N ILE A 105 -5.43 -6.97 12.29
CA ILE A 105 -4.08 -6.74 11.76
C ILE A 105 -3.13 -6.28 12.87
N MET A 106 -3.52 -5.26 13.62
CA MET A 106 -2.70 -4.71 14.71
C MET A 106 -2.40 -5.74 15.80
N ASN A 107 -3.40 -6.52 16.21
CA ASN A 107 -3.24 -7.53 17.27
C ASN A 107 -2.36 -8.69 16.80
N THR A 108 -2.54 -9.15 15.56
CA THR A 108 -1.79 -10.31 15.04
C THR A 108 -0.34 -9.96 14.72
N LEU A 109 -0.09 -8.79 14.13
CA LEU A 109 1.27 -8.38 13.78
C LEU A 109 2.05 -7.80 14.95
N GLY A 110 1.38 -7.21 15.96
CA GLY A 110 2.01 -6.47 17.06
C GLY A 110 2.99 -7.27 17.94
N GLY A 111 2.95 -8.61 17.90
CA GLY A 111 3.90 -9.46 18.65
C GLY A 111 5.28 -9.57 17.99
N ASN A 112 5.34 -9.62 16.67
CA ASN A 112 6.56 -9.89 15.88
C ASN A 112 7.01 -8.71 15.02
N TYR A 113 6.14 -7.73 14.83
CA TYR A 113 6.35 -6.58 13.95
C TYR A 113 6.14 -5.28 14.70
N ARG A 114 6.94 -4.27 14.36
CA ARG A 114 6.76 -2.89 14.78
C ARG A 114 6.00 -2.14 13.68
N GLN A 115 4.98 -1.40 14.04
CA GLN A 115 4.31 -0.49 13.13
C GLN A 115 5.26 0.64 12.71
N LEU A 116 5.49 0.79 11.41
CA LEU A 116 6.35 1.83 10.81
C LEU A 116 5.52 3.01 10.31
N THR A 117 4.39 2.70 9.66
CA THR A 117 3.36 3.67 9.26
C THR A 117 1.98 3.11 9.60
N SER A 118 0.92 3.85 9.31
CA SER A 118 -0.45 3.35 9.51
C SER A 118 -0.72 2.03 8.78
N TRP A 119 0.05 1.69 7.75
CA TRP A 119 -0.17 0.49 6.92
C TRP A 119 1.00 -0.45 6.86
N THR A 120 2.18 -0.03 7.28
CA THR A 120 3.42 -0.76 7.12
C THR A 120 3.95 -1.27 8.45
N PHE A 121 4.35 -2.52 8.48
CA PHE A 121 4.86 -3.25 9.64
C PHE A 121 6.19 -3.89 9.28
N GLY A 122 7.26 -3.54 9.98
CA GLY A 122 8.59 -4.14 9.86
C GLY A 122 8.89 -5.07 11.01
N ARG A 123 9.73 -6.09 10.82
CA ARG A 123 10.20 -6.94 11.92
C ARG A 123 10.80 -6.07 13.02
N THR A 124 10.61 -6.45 14.27
CA THR A 124 10.99 -5.63 15.44
C THR A 124 12.47 -5.26 15.46
N HIS A 125 13.34 -6.11 14.92
CA HIS A 125 14.81 -5.95 14.94
C HIS A 125 15.41 -5.50 13.59
N ASP A 126 14.58 -5.32 12.56
CA ASP A 126 15.03 -4.92 11.23
C ASP A 126 14.80 -3.43 11.00
N GLU A 127 15.69 -2.79 10.24
CA GLU A 127 15.42 -1.48 9.66
C GLU A 127 14.32 -1.63 8.60
N GLY A 128 13.30 -0.76 8.62
CA GLY A 128 12.26 -0.72 7.59
C GLY A 128 12.82 -0.25 6.25
N PHE A 129 12.05 -0.46 5.18
CA PHE A 129 12.35 0.19 3.91
C PHE A 129 12.05 1.70 4.02
N ASP A 130 12.84 2.49 3.29
CA ASP A 130 12.63 3.94 3.19
C ASP A 130 11.23 4.25 2.60
N GLU A 131 10.46 5.00 3.35
CA GLU A 131 9.12 5.50 2.96
C GLU A 131 9.26 6.97 2.56
N TYR A 132 9.83 7.23 1.38
CA TYR A 132 10.23 8.55 0.90
C TYR A 132 9.18 9.67 1.16
N VAL A 133 7.89 9.35 1.16
CA VAL A 133 6.81 10.34 1.39
C VAL A 133 6.77 10.83 2.84
N VAL A 134 7.12 9.96 3.81
CA VAL A 134 7.08 10.28 5.25
C VAL A 134 8.45 10.61 5.83
N ASP A 135 9.51 10.14 5.19
CA ASP A 135 10.89 10.34 5.67
C ASP A 135 11.54 11.60 5.08
N HIS A 136 10.98 12.17 4.01
CA HIS A 136 11.48 13.38 3.36
C HIS A 136 10.42 14.47 3.23
N ASP A 137 10.80 15.72 3.55
CA ASP A 137 9.93 16.89 3.41
C ASP A 137 9.59 17.21 1.95
N GLU A 138 10.48 16.87 1.03
CA GLU A 138 10.33 17.04 -0.41
C GLU A 138 10.79 15.78 -1.15
N TYR A 139 10.12 15.45 -2.23
CA TYR A 139 10.45 14.29 -3.04
C TYR A 139 10.11 14.50 -4.51
N LEU A 140 10.86 13.83 -5.40
CA LEU A 140 10.69 13.85 -6.84
C LEU A 140 10.24 12.48 -7.35
N GLY A 141 9.04 12.42 -7.93
CA GLY A 141 8.52 11.22 -8.57
C GLY A 141 8.86 11.18 -10.06
N VAL A 142 9.38 10.06 -10.51
CA VAL A 142 9.72 9.81 -11.91
C VAL A 142 8.81 8.73 -12.51
N GLY A 143 8.34 8.94 -13.72
CA GLY A 143 7.46 8.01 -14.41
C GLY A 143 6.01 8.46 -14.52
N SER A 144 5.22 7.71 -15.29
CA SER A 144 3.78 7.91 -15.45
C SER A 144 3.06 7.72 -14.12
N GLY A 145 2.16 8.64 -13.76
CA GLY A 145 1.38 8.60 -12.53
C GLY A 145 2.16 8.94 -11.26
N ALA A 146 3.45 9.26 -11.34
CA ALA A 146 4.25 9.61 -10.18
C ALA A 146 3.88 10.99 -9.61
N PHE A 147 4.02 11.11 -8.29
CA PHE A 147 3.80 12.33 -7.54
C PHE A 147 5.15 12.95 -7.14
N SER A 148 5.21 14.28 -7.11
CA SER A 148 6.33 15.03 -6.53
C SER A 148 5.80 16.10 -5.60
N PHE A 149 6.51 16.36 -4.51
CA PHE A 149 6.22 17.50 -3.64
C PHE A 149 7.49 18.34 -3.51
N LEU A 150 7.50 19.51 -4.13
CA LEU A 150 8.68 20.40 -4.19
C LEU A 150 8.23 21.86 -4.06
N GLY A 151 8.91 22.64 -3.22
CA GLY A 151 8.65 24.06 -3.04
C GLY A 151 7.19 24.37 -2.72
N SER A 152 6.54 23.60 -1.85
CA SER A 152 5.12 23.70 -1.50
C SER A 152 4.17 23.43 -2.67
N ASN A 153 4.61 22.78 -3.72
CA ASN A 153 3.78 22.37 -4.84
C ASN A 153 3.71 20.84 -4.94
N LEU A 154 2.51 20.33 -5.05
CA LEU A 154 2.25 18.94 -5.42
C LEU A 154 2.12 18.86 -6.94
N TYR A 155 2.98 18.07 -7.56
CA TYR A 155 2.94 17.78 -8.99
C TYR A 155 2.49 16.34 -9.21
N VAL A 156 1.72 16.11 -10.26
CA VAL A 156 1.26 14.77 -10.64
C VAL A 156 1.55 14.57 -12.13
N ASN A 157 2.35 13.57 -12.43
CA ASN A 157 2.58 13.15 -13.81
C ASN A 157 1.32 12.50 -14.38
N THR A 158 1.15 12.59 -15.71
CA THR A 158 0.01 11.91 -16.37
C THR A 158 0.02 10.42 -16.10
N PHE A 159 -1.14 9.84 -15.81
CA PHE A 159 -1.32 8.39 -15.62
C PHE A 159 -1.30 7.61 -16.96
N SER A 160 -1.36 8.29 -18.09
CA SER A 160 -1.29 7.66 -19.40
C SER A 160 0.17 7.41 -19.81
N LEU A 161 0.58 6.14 -19.87
CA LEU A 161 1.93 5.74 -20.34
C LEU A 161 2.24 6.34 -21.71
N ARG A 162 1.27 6.30 -22.64
CA ARG A 162 1.43 6.86 -23.99
C ARG A 162 1.70 8.36 -23.95
N ARG A 163 0.85 9.14 -23.25
CA ARG A 163 1.03 10.60 -23.11
C ARG A 163 2.34 10.94 -22.40
N TYR A 164 2.70 10.19 -21.37
CA TYR A 164 3.96 10.39 -20.66
C TYR A 164 5.14 10.24 -21.63
N GLY A 165 5.20 9.12 -22.37
CA GLY A 165 6.26 8.87 -23.37
C GLY A 165 6.31 9.93 -24.46
N GLU A 166 5.16 10.35 -25.02
CA GLU A 166 5.08 11.40 -26.05
C GLU A 166 5.62 12.76 -25.56
N ARG A 167 5.34 13.13 -24.28
CA ARG A 167 5.85 14.38 -23.69
C ARG A 167 7.34 14.33 -23.45
N ILE A 168 7.83 13.23 -22.86
CA ILE A 168 9.27 13.05 -22.61
C ILE A 168 10.06 13.05 -23.93
N ALA A 169 9.58 12.38 -24.97
CA ALA A 169 10.22 12.38 -26.28
C ALA A 169 10.33 13.78 -26.92
N LYS A 170 9.45 14.71 -26.50
CA LYS A 170 9.49 16.12 -26.93
C LYS A 170 10.29 17.03 -25.99
N GLY A 171 11.02 16.49 -25.03
CA GLY A 171 11.75 17.25 -24.00
C GLY A 171 10.86 17.99 -23.01
N GLN A 172 9.57 17.59 -22.88
CA GLN A 172 8.61 18.17 -21.95
C GLN A 172 8.56 17.36 -20.66
N THR A 173 8.10 18.00 -19.57
CA THR A 173 7.83 17.27 -18.31
C THR A 173 6.60 16.38 -18.45
N GLY A 174 6.56 15.29 -17.65
CA GLY A 174 5.38 14.41 -17.54
C GLY A 174 4.22 15.02 -16.75
N VAL A 175 4.41 16.19 -16.13
CA VAL A 175 3.45 16.83 -15.23
C VAL A 175 2.16 17.19 -15.94
N GLU A 176 1.03 16.64 -15.48
CA GLU A 176 -0.31 16.93 -15.98
C GLU A 176 -1.10 17.82 -15.02
N ARG A 177 -0.82 17.76 -13.73
CA ARG A 177 -1.50 18.53 -12.69
C ARG A 177 -0.48 19.10 -11.71
N GLN A 178 -0.80 20.30 -11.21
CA GLN A 178 -0.05 20.99 -10.16
C GLN A 178 -1.02 21.61 -9.17
N ARG A 179 -0.69 21.56 -7.90
CA ARG A 179 -1.42 22.26 -6.83
C ARG A 179 -0.44 22.94 -5.90
N TYR A 180 -0.57 24.26 -5.78
CA TYR A 180 0.16 25.02 -4.78
C TYR A 180 -0.49 24.89 -3.40
N PHE A 181 0.33 24.68 -2.39
CA PHE A 181 -0.05 24.61 -0.99
C PHE A 181 0.41 25.89 -0.29
N ASN A 182 -0.51 26.71 0.20
CA ASN A 182 -0.16 27.82 1.08
C ASN A 182 0.37 27.29 2.43
N LYS A 183 0.87 28.18 3.29
CA LYS A 183 1.46 27.79 4.59
C LYS A 183 0.54 26.91 5.44
N HIS A 184 -0.75 27.20 5.46
CA HIS A 184 -1.75 26.41 6.20
C HIS A 184 -1.92 25.00 5.60
N ALA A 185 -2.04 24.90 4.29
CA ALA A 185 -2.15 23.61 3.61
C ALA A 185 -0.88 22.76 3.76
N VAL A 186 0.32 23.37 3.75
CA VAL A 186 1.59 22.66 4.03
C VAL A 186 1.59 22.12 5.45
N LEU A 187 1.12 22.90 6.43
CA LEU A 187 1.03 22.44 7.82
C LEU A 187 0.06 21.26 7.96
N GLN A 188 -1.11 21.33 7.32
CA GLN A 188 -2.08 20.23 7.31
C GLN A 188 -1.49 18.97 6.65
N TYR A 189 -0.77 19.14 5.54
CA TYR A 189 -0.10 18.03 4.84
C TYR A 189 0.96 17.37 5.73
N ARG A 190 1.82 18.14 6.37
CA ARG A 190 2.84 17.63 7.31
C ARG A 190 2.21 16.95 8.53
N LEU A 191 1.14 17.52 9.08
CA LEU A 191 0.40 16.89 10.18
C LEU A 191 -0.18 15.54 9.76
N MET A 192 -0.78 15.48 8.58
CA MET A 192 -1.31 14.23 8.01
C MET A 192 -0.19 13.18 7.86
N LEU A 193 0.96 13.56 7.32
CA LEU A 193 2.12 12.66 7.18
C LEU A 193 2.64 12.20 8.55
N GLY A 194 2.73 13.11 9.53
CA GLY A 194 3.13 12.77 10.90
C GLY A 194 2.18 11.78 11.57
N ILE A 195 0.87 11.94 11.40
CA ILE A 195 -0.14 10.97 11.87
C ILE A 195 0.01 9.64 11.14
N PHE A 196 0.15 9.68 9.80
CA PHE A 196 0.31 8.48 8.99
C PHE A 196 1.56 7.68 9.36
N SER A 197 2.68 8.35 9.61
CA SER A 197 3.93 7.71 10.03
C SER A 197 4.00 7.35 11.52
N ALA A 198 2.92 7.61 12.30
CA ALA A 198 2.90 7.47 13.76
C ALA A 198 4.06 8.22 14.48
N ARG A 199 4.58 9.29 13.86
CA ARG A 199 5.71 10.09 14.33
C ARG A 199 5.31 11.55 14.48
N LEU A 200 4.50 11.88 15.50
CA LEU A 200 4.23 13.27 15.87
C LEU A 200 5.24 13.72 16.93
N SER A 201 6.14 14.63 16.55
CA SER A 201 7.01 15.33 17.49
C SER A 201 6.33 16.59 18.03
N ARG A 202 6.35 16.76 19.35
CA ARG A 202 6.05 18.06 19.98
C ARG A 202 7.30 18.95 19.84
N ARG A 203 7.44 19.65 18.74
CA ARG A 203 8.39 20.78 18.62
C ARG A 203 7.62 22.05 18.39
#